data_4b0291d824082087accb589badd20148
#
_entry.id   4b0291d824082087accb589badd20148
#
_cell.length_a   1.000
_cell.length_b   1.000
_cell.length_c   1.000
_cell.angle_alpha   90.00
_cell.angle_beta   90.00
_cell.angle_gamma   90.00
#
_symmetry.space_group_name_H-M   'P 1'
#
loop_
_entity.id
_entity.type
_entity.pdbx_description
1 polymer ?
#
loop_
_entity_poly.entity_id
_entity_poly.type
_entity_poly.pdbx_seq_one_letter_code
_entity_poly.pdbx_strand_id
1 'polypeptide(L)'
;MKNPFESREIWFLTGSQDLYGEDVLEQVADQSRTIVATLDDAAEIPVRIVWKPVLKERDGIRRIALEANADDACVGVITWMHTFSPAKAWILGLDALRKPLLHLHTQANVALPWAELDMDFMNLNQAAHGDREFAYIATRLGVPRKTVVGHASDPVVHRKVASWARAATGWAAAHELKVARFGDNMRDVAVTEGDKTEAEHRLGVSTNTWSVNELVERVDAAREEDVDTLVAEYDATCDVAPELGPDGDRRDSLRYGARIELGLRSFLEEGGFGAFTTNFQDLGGLRQLPGLAVQRLMADGYGFGAEGDWKTAVLVRLAKVMGHGLPGGASLMEDYTYELTPGKEKILGAHMLEICPSLTEQRPRLEIHPLGIGDREDPVRLVFDADRGPGVVVALSDMRDRFRLTANVVEIVGPDAELPKLPVARAVWQPQPSFATSAECWLVAGAAHHTVMTTQLDVETIED
;
A
#
# COMPACT_ATOMS: atom_id res chain seq x y z
N MET A 1 10.58 -8.93 -1.80
CA MET A 1 9.97 -8.56 -0.48
C MET A 1 9.52 -9.83 0.24
N LYS A 2 9.76 -9.98 1.56
CA LYS A 2 9.17 -11.06 2.36
C LYS A 2 7.65 -10.88 2.43
N ASN A 3 6.92 -11.99 2.63
CA ASN A 3 5.46 -11.94 2.77
C ASN A 3 5.07 -11.07 3.99
N PRO A 4 4.41 -9.92 3.80
CA PRO A 4 4.09 -9.00 4.89
C PRO A 4 2.95 -9.49 5.79
N PHE A 5 2.23 -10.54 5.38
CA PHE A 5 1.08 -11.10 6.11
C PHE A 5 1.46 -12.27 7.02
N GLU A 6 2.60 -12.95 6.77
CA GLU A 6 2.95 -14.25 7.38
C GLU A 6 2.98 -14.25 8.91
N SER A 7 3.41 -13.15 9.53
CA SER A 7 3.51 -13.01 10.99
C SER A 7 2.43 -12.12 11.60
N ARG A 8 1.39 -11.80 10.84
CA ARG A 8 0.34 -10.86 11.27
C ARG A 8 -0.94 -11.59 11.64
N GLU A 9 -1.67 -10.98 12.57
CA GLU A 9 -2.93 -11.49 13.08
C GLU A 9 -3.98 -10.37 13.12
N ILE A 10 -5.24 -10.76 12.92
CA ILE A 10 -6.41 -9.94 13.21
C ILE A 10 -7.14 -10.59 14.37
N TRP A 11 -7.39 -9.84 15.43
CA TRP A 11 -8.09 -10.37 16.59
C TRP A 11 -9.59 -10.23 16.45
N PHE A 12 -10.32 -11.31 16.65
CA PHE A 12 -11.78 -11.33 16.60
C PHE A 12 -12.35 -11.25 18.01
N LEU A 13 -13.09 -10.19 18.29
CA LEU A 13 -13.66 -9.84 19.60
C LEU A 13 -15.19 -9.96 19.57
N THR A 14 -15.72 -10.89 20.36
CA THR A 14 -17.16 -11.10 20.46
C THR A 14 -17.70 -10.52 21.76
N GLY A 15 -18.71 -9.69 21.66
CA GLY A 15 -19.40 -9.12 22.82
C GLY A 15 -20.62 -9.92 23.27
N SER A 16 -20.79 -10.06 24.59
CA SER A 16 -21.97 -10.62 25.26
C SER A 16 -22.10 -9.99 26.67
N GLN A 17 -22.87 -10.62 27.54
CA GLN A 17 -23.00 -10.21 28.95
C GLN A 17 -23.35 -11.42 29.85
N ASP A 18 -22.98 -11.34 31.14
CA ASP A 18 -23.22 -12.40 32.11
C ASP A 18 -24.70 -12.68 32.43
N LEU A 19 -25.57 -11.75 32.07
CA LEU A 19 -27.03 -11.88 32.28
C LEU A 19 -27.61 -13.16 31.63
N TYR A 20 -27.00 -13.64 30.56
CA TYR A 20 -27.49 -14.81 29.80
C TYR A 20 -27.13 -16.16 30.44
N GLY A 21 -26.21 -16.19 31.41
CA GLY A 21 -25.75 -17.42 32.05
C GLY A 21 -24.64 -18.15 31.29
N GLU A 22 -24.00 -19.12 31.97
CA GLU A 22 -22.80 -19.81 31.45
C GLU A 22 -23.08 -20.64 30.20
N ASP A 23 -24.19 -21.37 30.16
CA ASP A 23 -24.56 -22.23 29.02
C ASP A 23 -24.75 -21.45 27.72
N VAL A 24 -25.36 -20.24 27.79
CA VAL A 24 -25.51 -19.35 26.64
C VAL A 24 -24.18 -18.73 26.24
N LEU A 25 -23.34 -18.35 27.19
CA LEU A 25 -22.00 -17.81 26.91
C LEU A 25 -21.09 -18.84 26.24
N GLU A 26 -21.22 -20.13 26.59
CA GLU A 26 -20.49 -21.20 25.89
C GLU A 26 -20.96 -21.34 24.44
N GLN A 27 -22.29 -21.31 24.20
CA GLN A 27 -22.84 -21.30 22.83
C GLN A 27 -22.37 -20.07 22.02
N VAL A 28 -22.32 -18.89 22.64
CA VAL A 28 -21.77 -17.68 22.01
C VAL A 28 -20.31 -17.89 21.62
N ALA A 29 -19.50 -18.51 22.49
CA ALA A 29 -18.09 -18.79 22.21
C ALA A 29 -17.94 -19.77 21.04
N ASP A 30 -18.74 -20.84 21.00
CA ASP A 30 -18.68 -21.86 19.93
C ASP A 30 -19.13 -21.29 18.57
N GLN A 31 -20.19 -20.52 18.54
CA GLN A 31 -20.65 -19.85 17.33
C GLN A 31 -19.63 -18.81 16.86
N SER A 32 -19.00 -18.09 17.79
CA SER A 32 -17.93 -17.15 17.47
C SER A 32 -16.69 -17.85 16.87
N ARG A 33 -16.27 -19.00 17.42
CA ARG A 33 -15.18 -19.81 16.84
C ARG A 33 -15.52 -20.28 15.45
N THR A 34 -16.78 -20.66 15.20
CA THR A 34 -17.25 -21.05 13.86
C THR A 34 -17.16 -19.90 12.86
N ILE A 35 -17.57 -18.69 13.24
CA ILE A 35 -17.43 -17.50 12.39
C ILE A 35 -15.94 -17.23 12.09
N VAL A 36 -15.09 -17.28 13.11
CA VAL A 36 -13.64 -17.10 12.95
C VAL A 36 -13.04 -18.13 12.01
N ALA A 37 -13.36 -19.43 12.20
CA ALA A 37 -12.87 -20.48 11.32
C ALA A 37 -13.32 -20.28 9.86
N THR A 38 -14.58 -19.86 9.65
CA THR A 38 -15.11 -19.56 8.31
C THR A 38 -14.34 -18.44 7.61
N LEU A 39 -13.97 -17.40 8.34
CA LEU A 39 -13.21 -16.28 7.79
C LEU A 39 -11.71 -16.63 7.64
N ASP A 40 -11.12 -17.36 8.58
CA ASP A 40 -9.71 -17.74 8.55
C ASP A 40 -9.40 -18.76 7.43
N ASP A 41 -10.39 -19.62 7.08
CA ASP A 41 -10.30 -20.57 5.97
C ASP A 41 -10.53 -19.93 4.59
N ALA A 42 -10.96 -18.66 4.54
CA ALA A 42 -11.21 -17.95 3.27
C ALA A 42 -9.89 -17.55 2.60
N ALA A 43 -9.59 -18.14 1.44
CA ALA A 43 -8.32 -17.97 0.73
C ALA A 43 -8.02 -16.50 0.33
N GLU A 44 -9.04 -15.67 0.20
CA GLU A 44 -8.91 -14.25 -0.12
C GLU A 44 -8.35 -13.42 1.03
N ILE A 45 -8.54 -13.86 2.28
CA ILE A 45 -8.09 -13.15 3.49
C ILE A 45 -6.63 -13.50 3.77
N PRO A 46 -5.67 -12.57 3.58
CA PRO A 46 -4.26 -12.91 3.62
C PRO A 46 -3.66 -12.98 5.03
N VAL A 47 -4.43 -12.60 6.05
CA VAL A 47 -3.99 -12.48 7.46
C VAL A 47 -4.78 -13.43 8.32
N ARG A 48 -4.13 -14.16 9.21
CA ARG A 48 -4.76 -15.09 10.14
C ARG A 48 -5.74 -14.36 11.07
N ILE A 49 -6.95 -14.91 11.24
CA ILE A 49 -7.95 -14.38 12.17
C ILE A 49 -7.93 -15.21 13.45
N VAL A 50 -7.68 -14.55 14.58
CA VAL A 50 -7.49 -15.18 15.89
C VAL A 50 -8.66 -14.87 16.81
N TRP A 51 -9.38 -15.91 17.20
CA TRP A 51 -10.46 -15.79 18.18
C TRP A 51 -9.91 -15.39 19.56
N LYS A 52 -10.61 -14.47 20.22
CA LYS A 52 -10.36 -14.09 21.62
C LYS A 52 -11.59 -14.44 22.49
N PRO A 53 -11.40 -14.73 23.79
CA PRO A 53 -12.50 -15.06 24.68
C PRO A 53 -13.63 -14.01 24.66
N VAL A 54 -14.86 -14.47 24.84
CA VAL A 54 -16.06 -13.60 24.84
C VAL A 54 -15.92 -12.48 25.89
N LEU A 55 -16.16 -11.26 25.45
CA LEU A 55 -16.03 -10.05 26.25
C LEU A 55 -17.38 -9.66 26.84
N LYS A 56 -17.45 -9.54 28.17
CA LYS A 56 -18.70 -9.36 28.90
C LYS A 56 -18.74 -8.07 29.71
N GLU A 57 -17.57 -7.58 30.10
CA GLU A 57 -17.45 -6.50 31.07
C GLU A 57 -16.40 -5.45 30.64
N ARG A 58 -16.57 -4.25 31.18
CA ARG A 58 -15.78 -3.05 30.86
C ARG A 58 -14.28 -3.25 30.99
N ASP A 59 -13.81 -3.87 32.09
CA ASP A 59 -12.39 -3.99 32.38
C ASP A 59 -11.70 -5.03 31.47
N GLY A 60 -12.40 -6.12 31.14
CA GLY A 60 -11.94 -7.11 30.17
C GLY A 60 -11.82 -6.51 28.76
N ILE A 61 -12.84 -5.74 28.34
CA ILE A 61 -12.83 -5.05 27.03
C ILE A 61 -11.69 -4.04 26.95
N ARG A 62 -11.47 -3.24 27.99
CA ARG A 62 -10.34 -2.30 28.03
C ARG A 62 -9.00 -3.01 27.99
N ARG A 63 -8.86 -4.12 28.73
CA ARG A 63 -7.62 -4.91 28.79
C ARG A 63 -7.25 -5.46 27.42
N ILE A 64 -8.17 -6.11 26.72
CA ILE A 64 -7.90 -6.68 25.41
C ILE A 64 -7.54 -5.61 24.37
N ALA A 65 -8.13 -4.40 24.45
CA ALA A 65 -7.74 -3.29 23.58
C ALA A 65 -6.29 -2.84 23.82
N LEU A 66 -5.86 -2.79 25.08
CA LEU A 66 -4.46 -2.47 25.42
C LEU A 66 -3.49 -3.59 25.02
N GLU A 67 -3.88 -4.85 25.18
CA GLU A 67 -3.11 -6.01 24.71
C GLU A 67 -2.96 -5.98 23.20
N ALA A 68 -4.03 -5.70 22.45
CA ALA A 68 -3.98 -5.56 20.98
C ALA A 68 -3.02 -4.44 20.54
N ASN A 69 -3.02 -3.29 21.24
CA ASN A 69 -2.10 -2.21 20.93
C ASN A 69 -0.63 -2.60 21.14
N ALA A 70 -0.34 -3.41 22.16
CA ALA A 70 1.02 -3.82 22.55
C ALA A 70 1.54 -5.01 21.74
N ASP A 71 0.70 -5.73 21.03
CA ASP A 71 1.08 -6.88 20.24
C ASP A 71 1.41 -6.49 18.80
N ASP A 72 2.67 -6.63 18.41
CA ASP A 72 3.16 -6.28 17.06
C ASP A 72 2.59 -7.21 15.98
N ALA A 73 2.17 -8.44 16.33
CA ALA A 73 1.51 -9.33 15.39
C ALA A 73 0.07 -8.89 15.09
N CYS A 74 -0.62 -8.27 16.05
CA CYS A 74 -1.98 -7.77 15.88
C CYS A 74 -2.00 -6.52 15.00
N VAL A 75 -2.49 -6.63 13.77
CA VAL A 75 -2.61 -5.50 12.85
C VAL A 75 -3.99 -4.84 12.85
N GLY A 76 -5.00 -5.49 13.41
CA GLY A 76 -6.35 -4.97 13.47
C GLY A 76 -7.28 -5.82 14.32
N VAL A 77 -8.47 -5.29 14.57
CA VAL A 77 -9.48 -5.92 15.42
C VAL A 77 -10.81 -5.98 14.69
N ILE A 78 -11.43 -7.16 14.63
CA ILE A 78 -12.82 -7.35 14.19
C ILE A 78 -13.70 -7.45 15.44
N THR A 79 -14.81 -6.71 15.47
CA THR A 79 -15.80 -6.78 16.54
C THR A 79 -17.13 -7.32 16.04
N TRP A 80 -17.79 -8.13 16.86
CA TRP A 80 -19.13 -8.68 16.61
C TRP A 80 -19.94 -8.76 17.91
N MET A 81 -21.12 -8.15 17.94
CA MET A 81 -22.04 -8.22 19.07
C MET A 81 -23.08 -9.32 18.78
N HIS A 82 -22.74 -10.55 19.09
CA HIS A 82 -23.59 -11.73 18.79
C HIS A 82 -24.90 -11.72 19.58
N THR A 83 -24.82 -11.44 20.88
CA THR A 83 -25.97 -11.15 21.74
C THR A 83 -26.07 -9.66 22.00
N PHE A 84 -26.99 -9.22 22.83
CA PHE A 84 -26.95 -7.87 23.34
C PHE A 84 -25.75 -7.73 24.30
N SER A 85 -24.72 -7.05 23.85
CA SER A 85 -23.59 -6.63 24.66
C SER A 85 -23.75 -5.14 24.97
N PRO A 86 -23.90 -4.74 26.25
CA PRO A 86 -24.15 -3.34 26.60
C PRO A 86 -23.03 -2.44 26.09
N ALA A 87 -23.30 -1.61 25.10
CA ALA A 87 -22.28 -0.83 24.40
C ALA A 87 -21.55 0.17 25.30
N LYS A 88 -22.17 0.58 26.41
CA LYS A 88 -21.53 1.42 27.43
C LYS A 88 -20.27 0.76 28.02
N ALA A 89 -20.20 -0.58 28.07
CA ALA A 89 -19.03 -1.32 28.52
C ALA A 89 -17.83 -1.19 27.56
N TRP A 90 -18.09 -0.92 26.28
CA TRP A 90 -17.06 -0.82 25.23
C TRP A 90 -16.37 0.55 25.19
N ILE A 91 -16.91 1.59 25.82
CA ILE A 91 -16.41 2.96 25.72
C ILE A 91 -14.91 3.05 26.02
N LEU A 92 -14.44 2.52 27.14
CA LEU A 92 -13.02 2.62 27.52
C LEU A 92 -12.10 1.75 26.67
N GLY A 93 -12.60 0.65 26.12
CA GLY A 93 -11.85 -0.17 25.18
C GLY A 93 -11.68 0.54 23.85
N LEU A 94 -12.77 1.09 23.31
CA LEU A 94 -12.75 1.83 22.05
C LEU A 94 -11.89 3.11 22.12
N ASP A 95 -11.95 3.82 23.24
CA ASP A 95 -11.13 5.01 23.49
C ASP A 95 -9.63 4.67 23.59
N ALA A 96 -9.30 3.49 24.15
CA ALA A 96 -7.93 3.03 24.28
C ALA A 96 -7.35 2.39 22.99
N LEU A 97 -8.19 1.87 22.10
CA LEU A 97 -7.76 1.13 20.91
C LEU A 97 -7.04 2.05 19.93
N ARG A 98 -5.87 1.60 19.44
CA ARG A 98 -5.04 2.29 18.44
C ARG A 98 -4.84 1.48 17.16
N LYS A 99 -5.39 0.27 17.09
CA LYS A 99 -5.37 -0.59 15.92
C LYS A 99 -6.59 -0.32 15.02
N PRO A 100 -6.49 -0.52 13.72
CA PRO A 100 -7.63 -0.50 12.80
C PRO A 100 -8.79 -1.36 13.31
N LEU A 101 -10.01 -0.88 13.16
CA LEU A 101 -11.24 -1.54 13.61
C LEU A 101 -12.15 -1.90 12.45
N LEU A 102 -12.59 -3.15 12.38
CA LEU A 102 -13.69 -3.59 11.54
C LEU A 102 -14.86 -4.01 12.42
N HIS A 103 -16.05 -3.50 12.15
CA HIS A 103 -17.29 -3.94 12.75
C HIS A 103 -18.00 -4.91 11.79
N LEU A 104 -17.99 -6.20 12.11
CA LEU A 104 -18.70 -7.22 11.35
C LEU A 104 -20.13 -7.33 11.87
N HIS A 105 -21.11 -6.99 11.04
CA HIS A 105 -22.52 -7.15 11.35
C HIS A 105 -23.06 -8.42 10.68
N THR A 106 -23.12 -9.49 11.46
CA THR A 106 -23.48 -10.84 11.00
C THR A 106 -24.36 -11.57 12.02
N GLN A 107 -24.82 -12.75 11.67
CA GLN A 107 -25.51 -13.70 12.53
C GLN A 107 -24.77 -15.05 12.48
N ALA A 108 -24.99 -15.90 13.50
CA ALA A 108 -24.45 -17.27 13.48
C ALA A 108 -25.16 -18.15 12.46
N ASN A 109 -26.45 -17.91 12.24
CA ASN A 109 -27.30 -18.65 11.30
C ASN A 109 -27.52 -17.84 10.00
N VAL A 110 -27.59 -18.54 8.87
CA VAL A 110 -27.94 -17.93 7.58
C VAL A 110 -29.46 -17.72 7.46
N ALA A 111 -30.24 -18.71 7.88
CA ALA A 111 -31.71 -18.68 7.81
C ALA A 111 -32.34 -18.77 9.21
N LEU A 112 -33.48 -18.14 9.38
CA LEU A 112 -34.27 -18.25 10.61
C LEU A 112 -35.06 -19.54 10.60
N PRO A 113 -35.05 -20.34 11.69
CA PRO A 113 -35.89 -21.54 11.86
C PRO A 113 -37.32 -21.11 12.26
N TRP A 114 -38.07 -20.55 11.34
CA TRP A 114 -39.37 -19.90 11.58
C TRP A 114 -40.34 -20.66 12.45
N ALA A 115 -40.39 -22.01 12.32
CA ALA A 115 -41.31 -22.83 13.08
C ALA A 115 -40.83 -23.18 14.51
N GLU A 116 -39.54 -22.94 14.78
CA GLU A 116 -38.87 -23.31 16.03
C GLU A 116 -38.38 -22.10 16.82
N LEU A 117 -38.67 -20.88 16.32
CA LEU A 117 -38.28 -19.64 16.98
C LEU A 117 -38.94 -19.49 18.34
N ASP A 118 -38.12 -19.33 19.37
CA ASP A 118 -38.54 -19.01 20.71
C ASP A 118 -37.73 -17.82 21.28
N MET A 119 -37.99 -17.44 22.52
CA MET A 119 -37.29 -16.33 23.16
C MET A 119 -35.84 -16.63 23.46
N ASP A 120 -35.47 -17.88 23.67
CA ASP A 120 -34.07 -18.29 23.93
C ASP A 120 -33.23 -18.17 22.65
N PHE A 121 -33.79 -18.61 21.52
CA PHE A 121 -33.17 -18.37 20.20
C PHE A 121 -32.98 -16.86 19.93
N MET A 122 -34.00 -16.04 20.19
CA MET A 122 -33.93 -14.59 19.97
C MET A 122 -32.90 -13.93 20.89
N ASN A 123 -32.79 -14.35 22.14
CA ASN A 123 -31.79 -13.84 23.08
C ASN A 123 -30.37 -14.23 22.69
N LEU A 124 -30.17 -15.43 22.18
CA LEU A 124 -28.87 -15.87 21.68
C LEU A 124 -28.47 -15.12 20.40
N ASN A 125 -29.41 -14.83 19.50
CA ASN A 125 -29.14 -14.28 18.17
C ASN A 125 -29.61 -12.81 18.04
N GLN A 126 -28.98 -11.90 18.80
CA GLN A 126 -29.36 -10.49 18.88
C GLN A 126 -28.37 -9.53 18.17
N ALA A 127 -27.63 -9.98 17.16
CA ALA A 127 -26.69 -9.11 16.45
C ALA A 127 -27.35 -7.86 15.88
N ALA A 128 -28.57 -7.98 15.32
CA ALA A 128 -29.35 -6.83 14.83
C ALA A 128 -29.59 -5.77 15.91
N HIS A 129 -29.63 -6.15 17.17
CA HIS A 129 -29.82 -5.28 18.32
C HIS A 129 -28.48 -4.83 18.92
N GLY A 130 -27.62 -5.78 19.26
CA GLY A 130 -26.33 -5.50 19.91
C GLY A 130 -25.37 -4.69 19.04
N ASP A 131 -25.26 -5.03 17.77
CA ASP A 131 -24.39 -4.29 16.83
C ASP A 131 -24.89 -2.86 16.56
N ARG A 132 -26.20 -2.63 16.59
CA ARG A 132 -26.75 -1.26 16.42
C ARG A 132 -26.38 -0.38 17.59
N GLU A 133 -26.42 -0.90 18.82
CA GLU A 133 -26.00 -0.13 20.00
C GLU A 133 -24.48 0.08 20.02
N PHE A 134 -23.71 -0.92 19.65
CA PHE A 134 -22.25 -0.80 19.48
C PHE A 134 -21.89 0.25 18.42
N ALA A 135 -22.53 0.21 17.25
CA ALA A 135 -22.32 1.18 16.19
C ALA A 135 -22.69 2.61 16.64
N TYR A 136 -23.77 2.77 17.42
CA TYR A 136 -24.13 4.06 18.02
C TYR A 136 -23.01 4.63 18.89
N ILE A 137 -22.44 3.82 19.80
CA ILE A 137 -21.33 4.27 20.67
C ILE A 137 -20.07 4.56 19.86
N ALA A 138 -19.68 3.69 18.96
CA ALA A 138 -18.49 3.91 18.13
C ALA A 138 -18.60 5.20 17.29
N THR A 139 -19.77 5.46 16.69
CA THR A 139 -20.04 6.70 15.94
C THR A 139 -20.04 7.92 16.86
N ARG A 140 -20.66 7.83 18.03
CA ARG A 140 -20.70 8.92 19.02
C ARG A 140 -19.29 9.31 19.51
N LEU A 141 -18.39 8.34 19.64
CA LEU A 141 -17.00 8.56 20.05
C LEU A 141 -16.10 9.01 18.91
N GLY A 142 -16.59 9.02 17.65
CA GLY A 142 -15.79 9.34 16.49
C GLY A 142 -14.73 8.27 16.15
N VAL A 143 -14.95 7.00 16.56
CA VAL A 143 -14.03 5.90 16.28
C VAL A 143 -14.14 5.51 14.80
N PRO A 144 -13.07 5.71 14.01
CA PRO A 144 -13.05 5.28 12.62
C PRO A 144 -13.11 3.77 12.54
N ARG A 145 -13.90 3.25 11.61
CA ARG A 145 -14.03 1.81 11.40
C ARG A 145 -14.58 1.49 10.03
N LYS A 146 -14.21 0.34 9.48
CA LYS A 146 -14.96 -0.29 8.39
C LYS A 146 -16.16 -1.04 9.00
N THR A 147 -17.30 -1.01 8.34
CA THR A 147 -18.47 -1.83 8.69
C THR A 147 -18.76 -2.78 7.54
N VAL A 148 -18.77 -4.08 7.83
CA VAL A 148 -19.10 -5.14 6.87
C VAL A 148 -20.38 -5.82 7.32
N VAL A 149 -21.35 -5.94 6.41
CA VAL A 149 -22.67 -6.52 6.68
C VAL A 149 -22.87 -7.75 5.80
N GLY A 150 -23.29 -8.86 6.42
CA GLY A 150 -23.58 -10.12 5.73
C GLY A 150 -23.13 -11.33 6.54
N HIS A 151 -23.52 -12.53 6.10
CA HIS A 151 -23.10 -13.75 6.76
C HIS A 151 -21.62 -14.05 6.48
N ALA A 152 -20.90 -14.57 7.47
CA ALA A 152 -19.47 -14.84 7.38
C ALA A 152 -19.09 -15.82 6.23
N SER A 153 -20.01 -16.62 5.73
CA SER A 153 -19.79 -17.50 4.57
C SER A 153 -20.04 -16.84 3.21
N ASP A 154 -20.45 -15.57 3.19
CA ASP A 154 -20.69 -14.86 1.93
C ASP A 154 -19.35 -14.42 1.30
N PRO A 155 -19.06 -14.80 0.03
CA PRO A 155 -17.86 -14.33 -0.67
C PRO A 155 -17.74 -12.81 -0.75
N VAL A 156 -18.85 -12.07 -0.70
CA VAL A 156 -18.82 -10.59 -0.64
C VAL A 156 -18.22 -10.12 0.69
N VAL A 157 -18.59 -10.76 1.79
CA VAL A 157 -18.02 -10.50 3.12
C VAL A 157 -16.54 -10.84 3.13
N HIS A 158 -16.14 -12.00 2.55
CA HIS A 158 -14.73 -12.39 2.45
C HIS A 158 -13.90 -11.31 1.72
N ARG A 159 -14.35 -10.84 0.55
CA ARG A 159 -13.64 -9.79 -0.20
C ARG A 159 -13.49 -8.50 0.60
N LYS A 160 -14.55 -8.05 1.28
CA LYS A 160 -14.51 -6.82 2.09
C LYS A 160 -13.60 -6.94 3.32
N VAL A 161 -13.59 -8.10 3.97
CA VAL A 161 -12.67 -8.39 5.08
C VAL A 161 -11.24 -8.48 4.55
N ALA A 162 -11.01 -9.09 3.39
CA ALA A 162 -9.70 -9.20 2.76
C ALA A 162 -9.14 -7.82 2.37
N SER A 163 -9.96 -6.94 1.78
CA SER A 163 -9.60 -5.55 1.47
C SER A 163 -9.13 -4.82 2.73
N TRP A 164 -9.94 -4.84 3.77
CA TRP A 164 -9.58 -4.21 5.03
C TRP A 164 -8.36 -4.86 5.72
N ALA A 165 -8.20 -6.18 5.65
CA ALA A 165 -7.03 -6.86 6.22
C ALA A 165 -5.71 -6.42 5.55
N ARG A 166 -5.75 -6.20 4.23
CA ARG A 166 -4.64 -5.63 3.47
C ARG A 166 -4.34 -4.19 3.91
N ALA A 167 -5.37 -3.36 4.04
CA ALA A 167 -5.25 -1.98 4.51
C ALA A 167 -4.71 -1.92 5.96
N ALA A 168 -5.22 -2.76 6.87
CA ALA A 168 -4.73 -2.88 8.25
C ALA A 168 -3.25 -3.29 8.32
N THR A 169 -2.82 -4.20 7.41
CA THR A 169 -1.40 -4.57 7.30
C THR A 169 -0.57 -3.42 6.73
N GLY A 170 -1.10 -2.67 5.76
CA GLY A 170 -0.49 -1.43 5.25
C GLY A 170 -0.32 -0.39 6.35
N TRP A 171 -1.32 -0.20 7.20
CA TRP A 171 -1.25 0.67 8.36
C TRP A 171 -0.14 0.26 9.35
N ALA A 172 -0.04 -1.04 9.69
CA ALA A 172 1.03 -1.55 10.53
C ALA A 172 2.41 -1.34 9.88
N ALA A 173 2.52 -1.60 8.58
CA ALA A 173 3.75 -1.39 7.83
C ALA A 173 4.18 0.09 7.79
N ALA A 174 3.23 1.04 7.77
CA ALA A 174 3.54 2.46 7.85
C ALA A 174 4.23 2.84 9.18
N HIS A 175 3.77 2.27 10.30
CA HIS A 175 4.35 2.51 11.62
C HIS A 175 5.76 1.91 11.81
N GLU A 176 6.17 1.00 10.94
CA GLU A 176 7.50 0.38 10.92
C GLU A 176 8.41 1.01 9.83
N LEU A 177 7.84 1.87 8.97
CA LEU A 177 8.51 2.35 7.78
C LEU A 177 9.53 3.45 8.08
N LYS A 178 10.77 3.20 7.65
CA LYS A 178 11.82 4.21 7.55
C LYS A 178 12.06 4.57 6.11
N VAL A 179 12.14 5.86 5.82
CA VAL A 179 12.41 6.41 4.49
C VAL A 179 13.77 7.12 4.48
N ALA A 180 14.66 6.73 3.57
CA ALA A 180 15.92 7.41 3.33
C ALA A 180 15.72 8.49 2.26
N ARG A 181 15.87 9.78 2.62
CA ARG A 181 15.88 10.87 1.66
C ARG A 181 17.33 11.29 1.38
N PHE A 182 17.83 11.00 0.18
CA PHE A 182 19.16 11.42 -0.25
C PHE A 182 19.10 12.85 -0.80
N GLY A 183 19.74 13.77 -0.08
CA GLY A 183 19.63 15.20 -0.35
C GLY A 183 18.33 15.81 0.19
N ASP A 184 17.87 16.88 -0.45
CA ASP A 184 16.67 17.61 -0.08
C ASP A 184 15.59 17.48 -1.14
N ASN A 185 14.45 18.13 -0.99
CA ASN A 185 13.46 18.33 -2.01
C ASN A 185 14.04 19.07 -3.21
N MET A 186 13.52 18.82 -4.40
CA MET A 186 13.80 19.66 -5.55
C MET A 186 13.31 21.08 -5.27
N ARG A 187 14.21 22.07 -5.48
CA ARG A 187 13.94 23.46 -5.12
C ARG A 187 12.72 24.00 -5.88
N ASP A 188 11.83 24.67 -5.16
CA ASP A 188 10.63 25.34 -5.67
C ASP A 188 9.53 24.39 -6.20
N VAL A 189 9.65 23.08 -5.99
CA VAL A 189 8.62 22.09 -6.33
C VAL A 189 7.73 21.83 -5.10
N ALA A 190 6.61 22.52 -5.03
CA ALA A 190 5.76 22.58 -3.84
C ALA A 190 5.19 21.21 -3.41
N VAL A 191 4.86 20.33 -4.35
CA VAL A 191 4.25 19.04 -4.04
C VAL A 191 5.20 18.03 -3.41
N THR A 192 6.52 18.26 -3.48
CA THR A 192 7.52 17.40 -2.84
C THR A 192 7.72 17.76 -1.37
N GLU A 193 7.27 18.95 -0.95
CA GLU A 193 7.29 19.37 0.45
C GLU A 193 6.31 18.56 1.31
N GLY A 194 6.54 18.56 2.62
CA GLY A 194 5.66 17.92 3.59
C GLY A 194 6.25 17.89 4.99
N ASP A 195 5.38 17.95 6.00
CA ASP A 195 5.76 17.91 7.41
C ASP A 195 6.09 16.47 7.83
N LYS A 196 7.39 16.19 7.97
CA LYS A 196 7.90 14.87 8.38
C LYS A 196 7.56 14.53 9.84
N THR A 197 7.45 15.53 10.69
CA THR A 197 7.07 15.35 12.09
C THR A 197 5.60 14.96 12.20
N GLU A 198 4.75 15.63 11.43
CA GLU A 198 3.33 15.29 11.36
C GLU A 198 3.11 13.91 10.73
N ALA A 199 3.94 13.51 9.75
CA ALA A 199 3.90 12.17 9.18
C ALA A 199 4.24 11.08 10.21
N GLU A 200 5.27 11.29 11.03
CA GLU A 200 5.64 10.37 12.11
C GLU A 200 4.52 10.28 13.16
N HIS A 201 3.94 11.41 13.53
CA HIS A 201 2.84 11.46 14.50
C HIS A 201 1.57 10.76 13.99
N ARG A 202 1.16 11.01 12.74
CA ARG A 202 -0.12 10.51 12.21
C ARG A 202 -0.02 9.16 11.51
N LEU A 203 1.08 8.90 10.82
CA LEU A 203 1.26 7.73 9.98
C LEU A 203 2.29 6.75 10.54
N GLY A 204 3.06 7.15 11.55
CA GLY A 204 4.15 6.36 12.12
C GLY A 204 5.41 6.31 11.26
N VAL A 205 5.44 7.01 10.12
CA VAL A 205 6.52 6.95 9.14
C VAL A 205 7.70 7.82 9.56
N SER A 206 8.89 7.24 9.68
CA SER A 206 10.12 7.98 10.00
C SER A 206 10.88 8.33 8.71
N THR A 207 10.97 9.63 8.40
CA THR A 207 11.69 10.15 7.22
C THR A 207 12.87 11.01 7.64
N ASN A 208 14.09 10.61 7.24
CA ASN A 208 15.31 11.34 7.54
C ASN A 208 16.14 11.62 6.29
N THR A 209 16.86 12.77 6.30
CA THR A 209 17.75 13.16 5.22
C THR A 209 19.15 12.59 5.44
N TRP A 210 19.72 12.10 4.35
CA TRP A 210 21.06 11.52 4.28
C TRP A 210 21.88 12.25 3.20
N SER A 211 23.18 12.33 3.41
CA SER A 211 24.07 12.89 2.39
C SER A 211 24.11 11.99 1.16
N VAL A 212 24.02 12.58 -0.01
CA VAL A 212 24.23 11.85 -1.28
C VAL A 212 25.64 11.24 -1.32
N ASN A 213 26.62 11.86 -0.68
CA ASN A 213 27.98 11.32 -0.64
C ASN A 213 28.10 10.04 0.19
N GLU A 214 27.24 9.82 1.20
CA GLU A 214 27.17 8.53 1.89
C GLU A 214 26.71 7.40 0.96
N LEU A 215 25.80 7.71 0.02
CA LEU A 215 25.42 6.78 -1.03
C LEU A 215 26.59 6.56 -2.02
N VAL A 216 27.29 7.63 -2.43
CA VAL A 216 28.45 7.54 -3.33
C VAL A 216 29.53 6.64 -2.77
N GLU A 217 29.83 6.72 -1.47
CA GLU A 217 30.78 5.84 -0.80
C GLU A 217 30.39 4.36 -0.92
N ARG A 218 29.10 4.04 -0.83
CA ARG A 218 28.60 2.67 -1.01
C ARG A 218 28.67 2.22 -2.47
N VAL A 219 28.39 3.12 -3.41
CA VAL A 219 28.51 2.87 -4.86
C VAL A 219 29.94 2.55 -5.24
N ASP A 220 30.90 3.34 -4.72
CA ASP A 220 32.33 3.16 -4.99
C ASP A 220 32.90 1.90 -4.32
N ALA A 221 32.33 1.49 -3.18
CA ALA A 221 32.73 0.29 -2.45
C ALA A 221 32.15 -1.01 -3.06
N ALA A 222 31.29 -0.96 -4.08
CA ALA A 222 30.73 -2.15 -4.71
C ALA A 222 31.84 -3.04 -5.33
N ARG A 223 31.88 -4.31 -4.94
CA ARG A 223 32.90 -5.26 -5.41
C ARG A 223 32.64 -5.63 -6.87
N GLU A 224 33.72 -5.77 -7.66
CA GLU A 224 33.60 -6.13 -9.09
C GLU A 224 32.84 -7.43 -9.32
N GLU A 225 33.04 -8.45 -8.47
CA GLU A 225 32.34 -9.74 -8.56
C GLU A 225 30.82 -9.59 -8.40
N ASP A 226 30.36 -8.70 -7.50
CA ASP A 226 28.92 -8.44 -7.29
C ASP A 226 28.37 -7.67 -8.50
N VAL A 227 29.15 -6.72 -9.04
CA VAL A 227 28.81 -5.99 -10.27
C VAL A 227 28.67 -6.95 -11.45
N ASP A 228 29.62 -7.86 -11.65
CA ASP A 228 29.58 -8.86 -12.73
C ASP A 228 28.37 -9.77 -12.60
N THR A 229 28.04 -10.20 -11.39
CA THR A 229 26.88 -11.04 -11.10
C THR A 229 25.57 -10.31 -11.43
N LEU A 230 25.43 -9.06 -11.00
CA LEU A 230 24.24 -8.28 -11.23
C LEU A 230 24.06 -7.90 -12.71
N VAL A 231 25.16 -7.60 -13.41
CA VAL A 231 25.12 -7.32 -14.85
C VAL A 231 24.75 -8.58 -15.64
N ALA A 232 25.20 -9.77 -15.23
CA ALA A 232 24.78 -11.03 -15.84
C ALA A 232 23.28 -11.31 -15.61
N GLU A 233 22.73 -10.90 -14.47
CA GLU A 233 21.28 -10.96 -14.21
C GLU A 233 20.51 -10.04 -15.15
N TYR A 234 20.99 -8.81 -15.40
CA TYR A 234 20.38 -7.91 -16.40
C TYR A 234 20.38 -8.52 -17.80
N ASP A 235 21.51 -9.09 -18.23
CA ASP A 235 21.62 -9.77 -19.53
C ASP A 235 20.61 -10.93 -19.64
N ALA A 236 20.33 -11.63 -18.54
CA ALA A 236 19.40 -12.75 -18.51
C ALA A 236 17.93 -12.31 -18.48
N THR A 237 17.60 -11.17 -17.86
CA THR A 237 16.23 -10.78 -17.56
C THR A 237 15.69 -9.65 -18.44
N CYS A 238 16.54 -8.92 -19.16
CA CYS A 238 16.16 -7.81 -20.02
C CYS A 238 16.56 -8.04 -21.49
N ASP A 239 15.88 -7.32 -22.39
CA ASP A 239 16.32 -7.19 -23.79
C ASP A 239 17.35 -6.05 -23.85
N VAL A 240 18.62 -6.41 -23.74
CA VAL A 240 19.72 -5.45 -23.61
C VAL A 240 20.05 -4.85 -24.97
N ALA A 241 20.09 -3.51 -25.05
CA ALA A 241 20.50 -2.79 -26.26
C ALA A 241 21.95 -3.18 -26.66
N PRO A 242 22.27 -3.27 -27.96
CA PRO A 242 23.60 -3.74 -28.43
C PRO A 242 24.76 -2.98 -27.82
N GLU A 243 24.67 -1.66 -27.67
CA GLU A 243 25.70 -0.79 -27.08
C GLU A 243 25.96 -1.07 -25.58
N LEU A 244 25.00 -1.70 -24.89
CA LEU A 244 25.11 -2.14 -23.48
C LEU A 244 25.51 -3.61 -23.36
N GLY A 245 25.52 -4.36 -24.47
CA GLY A 245 25.90 -5.78 -24.51
C GLY A 245 27.38 -6.04 -24.15
N PRO A 246 27.80 -7.31 -24.08
CA PRO A 246 29.18 -7.67 -23.68
C PRO A 246 30.29 -6.99 -24.48
N ASP A 247 30.07 -6.78 -25.77
CA ASP A 247 31.03 -6.14 -26.69
C ASP A 247 30.63 -4.67 -27.00
N GLY A 248 29.64 -4.13 -26.32
CA GLY A 248 29.12 -2.77 -26.52
C GLY A 248 30.02 -1.70 -25.93
N ASP A 249 30.12 -0.57 -26.61
CA ASP A 249 30.96 0.57 -26.24
C ASP A 249 30.42 1.36 -25.01
N ARG A 250 29.19 1.09 -24.60
CA ARG A 250 28.54 1.69 -23.43
C ARG A 250 28.36 0.70 -22.26
N ARG A 251 28.99 -0.46 -22.30
CA ARG A 251 28.93 -1.48 -21.23
C ARG A 251 29.34 -0.93 -19.86
N ASP A 252 30.31 -0.01 -19.82
CA ASP A 252 30.76 0.63 -18.59
C ASP A 252 29.64 1.47 -17.92
N SER A 253 28.77 2.08 -18.71
CA SER A 253 27.59 2.80 -18.17
C SER A 253 26.62 1.84 -17.48
N LEU A 254 26.42 0.63 -18.04
CA LEU A 254 25.59 -0.41 -17.41
C LEU A 254 26.23 -0.91 -16.10
N ARG A 255 27.53 -1.16 -16.10
CA ARG A 255 28.28 -1.56 -14.91
C ARG A 255 28.18 -0.52 -13.79
N TYR A 256 28.24 0.76 -14.15
CA TYR A 256 28.06 1.84 -13.17
C TYR A 256 26.62 1.89 -12.66
N GLY A 257 25.61 1.65 -13.50
CA GLY A 257 24.21 1.47 -13.07
C GLY A 257 24.05 0.34 -12.06
N ALA A 258 24.76 -0.79 -12.26
CA ALA A 258 24.78 -1.90 -11.32
C ALA A 258 25.45 -1.53 -9.98
N ARG A 259 26.54 -0.73 -10.00
CA ARG A 259 27.14 -0.20 -8.77
C ARG A 259 26.18 0.67 -7.97
N ILE A 260 25.40 1.51 -8.67
CA ILE A 260 24.36 2.33 -8.00
C ILE A 260 23.32 1.43 -7.35
N GLU A 261 22.83 0.38 -8.01
CA GLU A 261 21.89 -0.57 -7.43
C GLU A 261 22.46 -1.26 -6.18
N LEU A 262 23.70 -1.76 -6.25
CA LEU A 262 24.38 -2.40 -5.12
C LEU A 262 24.58 -1.42 -3.95
N GLY A 263 24.98 -0.20 -4.24
CA GLY A 263 25.17 0.85 -3.23
C GLY A 263 23.88 1.22 -2.52
N LEU A 264 22.80 1.43 -3.27
CA LEU A 264 21.46 1.70 -2.73
C LEU A 264 20.97 0.52 -1.89
N ARG A 265 21.06 -0.70 -2.44
CA ARG A 265 20.61 -1.92 -1.76
C ARG A 265 21.34 -2.12 -0.42
N SER A 266 22.66 -2.00 -0.41
CA SER A 266 23.49 -2.11 0.80
C SER A 266 23.08 -1.05 1.84
N PHE A 267 22.89 0.19 1.42
CA PHE A 267 22.48 1.29 2.32
C PHE A 267 21.09 1.03 2.94
N LEU A 268 20.12 0.66 2.10
CA LEU A 268 18.74 0.45 2.51
C LEU A 268 18.61 -0.76 3.45
N GLU A 269 19.28 -1.87 3.15
CA GLU A 269 19.26 -3.08 3.96
C GLU A 269 19.93 -2.87 5.33
N GLU A 270 21.11 -2.25 5.37
CA GLU A 270 21.84 -1.98 6.60
C GLU A 270 21.06 -1.04 7.53
N GLY A 271 20.43 0.00 6.97
CA GLY A 271 19.60 0.96 7.73
C GLY A 271 18.19 0.48 8.04
N GLY A 272 17.74 -0.63 7.46
CA GLY A 272 16.38 -1.14 7.59
C GLY A 272 15.34 -0.20 6.96
N PHE A 273 15.69 0.45 5.84
CA PHE A 273 14.79 1.33 5.10
C PHE A 273 13.89 0.53 4.17
N GLY A 274 12.60 0.85 4.17
CA GLY A 274 11.64 0.25 3.24
C GLY A 274 11.32 1.14 2.03
N ALA A 275 11.76 2.39 2.05
CA ALA A 275 11.55 3.35 0.98
C ALA A 275 12.69 4.38 0.92
N PHE A 276 12.83 5.04 -0.23
CA PHE A 276 13.84 6.07 -0.42
C PHE A 276 13.42 7.08 -1.49
N THR A 277 14.17 8.19 -1.56
CA THR A 277 13.99 9.22 -2.59
C THR A 277 15.33 9.84 -2.95
N THR A 278 15.46 10.32 -4.18
CA THR A 278 16.60 11.04 -4.72
C THR A 278 16.16 12.34 -5.35
N ASN A 279 17.12 13.24 -5.66
CA ASN A 279 16.85 14.56 -6.21
C ASN A 279 17.80 14.85 -7.39
N PHE A 280 17.27 15.30 -8.51
CA PHE A 280 18.06 15.66 -9.71
C PHE A 280 19.03 16.83 -9.48
N GLN A 281 18.77 17.70 -8.51
CA GLN A 281 19.59 18.87 -8.21
C GLN A 281 20.69 18.58 -7.19
N ASP A 282 20.68 17.40 -6.57
CA ASP A 282 21.68 16.97 -5.59
C ASP A 282 22.06 15.52 -5.85
N LEU A 283 23.04 15.33 -6.72
CA LEU A 283 23.55 14.04 -7.14
C LEU A 283 24.95 13.73 -6.58
N GLY A 284 25.55 14.68 -5.84
CA GLY A 284 26.90 14.53 -5.25
C GLY A 284 27.90 14.02 -6.26
N GLY A 285 28.61 12.95 -5.92
CA GLY A 285 29.59 12.28 -6.80
C GLY A 285 29.03 11.21 -7.75
N LEU A 286 27.70 11.03 -7.84
CA LEU A 286 27.13 10.08 -8.79
C LEU A 286 27.42 10.51 -10.24
N ARG A 287 27.89 9.57 -11.06
CA ARG A 287 28.20 9.82 -12.47
C ARG A 287 26.97 9.85 -13.37
N GLN A 288 25.90 9.09 -13.02
CA GLN A 288 24.61 9.09 -13.71
C GLN A 288 23.47 9.06 -12.71
N LEU A 289 22.24 9.34 -13.18
CA LEU A 289 21.03 9.23 -12.36
C LEU A 289 20.72 7.76 -12.08
N PRO A 290 20.13 7.44 -10.91
CA PRO A 290 19.93 6.05 -10.44
C PRO A 290 18.74 5.30 -11.08
N GLY A 291 18.35 5.64 -12.33
CA GLY A 291 17.12 5.15 -12.96
C GLY A 291 16.92 3.64 -12.91
N LEU A 292 17.84 2.86 -13.48
CA LEU A 292 17.78 1.40 -13.47
C LEU A 292 17.70 0.83 -12.04
N ALA A 293 18.55 1.34 -11.15
CA ALA A 293 18.58 0.90 -9.75
C ALA A 293 17.22 1.13 -9.05
N VAL A 294 16.62 2.31 -9.25
CA VAL A 294 15.31 2.65 -8.70
C VAL A 294 14.22 1.72 -9.22
N GLN A 295 14.17 1.47 -10.53
CA GLN A 295 13.18 0.59 -11.16
C GLN A 295 13.26 -0.84 -10.57
N ARG A 296 14.45 -1.36 -10.39
CA ARG A 296 14.67 -2.70 -9.86
C ARG A 296 14.38 -2.80 -8.37
N LEU A 297 14.82 -1.83 -7.57
CA LEU A 297 14.48 -1.77 -6.14
C LEU A 297 12.99 -1.66 -5.90
N MET A 298 12.26 -0.89 -6.72
CA MET A 298 10.79 -0.89 -6.66
C MET A 298 10.19 -2.26 -7.02
N ALA A 299 10.75 -2.99 -7.97
CA ALA A 299 10.29 -4.35 -8.30
C ALA A 299 10.50 -5.30 -7.12
N ASP A 300 11.55 -5.13 -6.34
CA ASP A 300 11.83 -5.89 -5.12
C ASP A 300 10.98 -5.46 -3.91
N GLY A 301 10.15 -4.42 -4.07
CA GLY A 301 9.17 -3.98 -3.08
C GLY A 301 9.55 -2.74 -2.29
N TYR A 302 10.67 -2.08 -2.58
CA TYR A 302 10.97 -0.78 -1.98
C TYR A 302 10.02 0.30 -2.51
N GLY A 303 9.71 1.28 -1.66
CA GLY A 303 9.02 2.49 -2.08
C GLY A 303 9.99 3.50 -2.69
N PHE A 304 9.56 4.20 -3.71
CA PHE A 304 10.33 5.30 -4.29
C PHE A 304 9.43 6.48 -4.64
N GLY A 305 9.94 7.68 -4.37
CA GLY A 305 9.39 8.94 -4.84
C GLY A 305 10.52 9.79 -5.43
N ALA A 306 10.25 10.44 -6.54
CA ALA A 306 11.23 11.29 -7.21
C ALA A 306 11.38 12.64 -6.48
N GLU A 307 12.45 13.36 -6.78
CA GLU A 307 12.62 14.77 -6.44
C GLU A 307 12.57 15.10 -4.93
N GLY A 308 12.89 14.13 -4.08
CA GLY A 308 12.81 14.27 -2.64
C GLY A 308 11.41 14.00 -2.07
N ASP A 309 10.43 13.62 -2.89
CA ASP A 309 9.04 13.36 -2.44
C ASP A 309 8.91 12.04 -1.66
N TRP A 310 9.21 12.13 -0.40
CA TRP A 310 9.09 11.03 0.54
C TRP A 310 7.65 10.53 0.72
N LYS A 311 6.63 11.37 0.49
CA LYS A 311 5.21 10.98 0.62
C LYS A 311 4.84 9.96 -0.46
N THR A 312 5.26 10.21 -1.70
CA THR A 312 5.08 9.26 -2.80
C THR A 312 5.89 7.98 -2.56
N ALA A 313 7.11 8.08 -2.02
CA ALA A 313 7.90 6.90 -1.64
C ALA A 313 7.18 6.03 -0.60
N VAL A 314 6.57 6.64 0.42
CA VAL A 314 5.72 5.95 1.41
C VAL A 314 4.55 5.26 0.71
N LEU A 315 3.82 5.98 -0.12
CA LEU A 315 2.62 5.45 -0.78
C LEU A 315 2.93 4.27 -1.72
N VAL A 316 4.04 4.35 -2.49
CA VAL A 316 4.52 3.21 -3.31
C VAL A 316 4.81 1.99 -2.42
N ARG A 317 5.52 2.19 -1.30
CA ARG A 317 5.81 1.08 -0.37
C ARG A 317 4.54 0.44 0.17
N LEU A 318 3.58 1.23 0.63
CA LEU A 318 2.32 0.73 1.19
C LEU A 318 1.50 0.00 0.13
N ALA A 319 1.42 0.53 -1.09
CA ALA A 319 0.74 -0.15 -2.21
C ALA A 319 1.36 -1.53 -2.48
N LYS A 320 2.69 -1.65 -2.46
CA LYS A 320 3.38 -2.94 -2.62
C LYS A 320 3.15 -3.92 -1.47
N VAL A 321 3.06 -3.42 -0.23
CA VAL A 321 2.72 -4.23 0.94
C VAL A 321 1.30 -4.76 0.83
N MET A 322 0.34 -3.88 0.60
CA MET A 322 -1.08 -4.24 0.49
C MET A 322 -1.36 -5.14 -0.73
N GLY A 323 -0.68 -4.90 -1.85
CA GLY A 323 -0.81 -5.67 -3.09
C GLY A 323 -0.06 -7.00 -3.10
N HIS A 324 0.73 -7.32 -2.07
CA HIS A 324 1.54 -8.54 -2.06
C HIS A 324 0.70 -9.80 -2.31
N GLY A 325 1.16 -10.65 -3.24
CA GLY A 325 0.47 -11.88 -3.65
C GLY A 325 -0.69 -11.69 -4.62
N LEU A 326 -1.07 -10.45 -4.96
CA LEU A 326 -2.04 -10.17 -6.02
C LEU A 326 -1.31 -10.03 -7.38
N PRO A 327 -1.97 -10.38 -8.50
CA PRO A 327 -1.42 -10.14 -9.83
C PRO A 327 -1.31 -8.64 -10.13
N GLY A 328 -0.35 -8.25 -10.98
CA GLY A 328 -0.08 -6.86 -11.35
C GLY A 328 1.00 -6.20 -10.50
N GLY A 329 1.01 -4.87 -10.42
CA GLY A 329 2.07 -4.12 -9.76
C GLY A 329 1.65 -2.76 -9.22
N ALA A 330 2.61 -2.07 -8.61
CA ALA A 330 2.48 -0.68 -8.18
C ALA A 330 3.79 0.08 -8.46
N SER A 331 3.67 1.34 -8.85
CA SER A 331 4.80 2.20 -9.25
C SER A 331 4.54 3.66 -8.95
N LEU A 332 5.62 4.43 -8.70
CA LEU A 332 5.61 5.85 -8.99
C LEU A 332 5.05 6.07 -10.41
N MET A 333 4.23 7.08 -10.58
CA MET A 333 3.72 7.54 -11.88
C MET A 333 3.53 9.05 -11.82
N GLU A 334 3.71 9.70 -12.97
CA GLU A 334 3.40 11.10 -13.13
C GLU A 334 2.50 11.24 -14.35
N ASP A 335 1.40 11.97 -14.24
CA ASP A 335 0.58 12.35 -15.38
C ASP A 335 1.28 13.48 -16.14
N TYR A 336 1.93 13.10 -17.24
CA TYR A 336 2.91 13.93 -17.92
C TYR A 336 2.30 14.84 -18.97
N THR A 337 1.38 14.31 -19.79
CA THR A 337 0.69 15.09 -20.84
C THR A 337 -0.63 14.45 -21.24
N TYR A 338 -1.46 15.21 -21.93
CA TYR A 338 -2.83 14.86 -22.25
C TYR A 338 -3.08 14.78 -23.77
N GLU A 339 -3.78 13.72 -24.18
CA GLU A 339 -4.52 13.67 -25.45
C GLU A 339 -5.90 14.29 -25.23
N LEU A 340 -6.21 15.38 -25.93
CA LEU A 340 -7.47 16.13 -25.76
C LEU A 340 -8.37 16.05 -26.99
N THR A 341 -8.10 15.13 -27.92
CA THR A 341 -8.99 14.89 -29.06
C THR A 341 -10.36 14.42 -28.56
N PRO A 342 -11.48 15.11 -28.92
CA PRO A 342 -12.81 14.77 -28.43
C PRO A 342 -13.16 13.30 -28.64
N GLY A 343 -13.56 12.61 -27.56
CA GLY A 343 -13.89 11.20 -27.53
C GLY A 343 -12.70 10.24 -27.50
N LYS A 344 -11.46 10.76 -27.39
CA LYS A 344 -10.22 9.99 -27.27
C LYS A 344 -9.34 10.47 -26.12
N GLU A 345 -9.91 11.27 -25.24
CA GLU A 345 -9.17 11.89 -24.13
C GLU A 345 -8.50 10.83 -23.26
N LYS A 346 -7.21 11.01 -22.99
CA LYS A 346 -6.39 10.14 -22.17
C LYS A 346 -5.15 10.84 -21.66
N ILE A 347 -4.53 10.24 -20.70
CA ILE A 347 -3.30 10.70 -20.05
C ILE A 347 -2.15 9.81 -20.50
N LEU A 348 -1.06 10.40 -20.95
CA LEU A 348 0.23 9.75 -21.07
C LEU A 348 1.00 10.03 -19.78
N GLY A 349 1.25 8.99 -19.00
CA GLY A 349 2.06 9.07 -17.81
C GLY A 349 3.39 8.37 -17.96
N ALA A 350 4.37 8.95 -17.32
CA ALA A 350 5.74 8.48 -17.24
C ALA A 350 6.44 9.12 -16.04
N HIS A 351 7.71 8.88 -15.89
CA HIS A 351 8.69 9.73 -15.23
C HIS A 351 9.98 9.68 -16.04
N MET A 352 10.99 10.44 -15.66
CA MET A 352 12.23 10.51 -16.46
C MET A 352 12.90 9.15 -16.62
N LEU A 353 12.89 8.31 -15.54
CA LEU A 353 13.61 7.03 -15.51
C LEU A 353 12.89 5.94 -14.69
N GLU A 354 12.01 6.29 -13.74
CA GLU A 354 11.82 5.51 -12.53
C GLU A 354 10.47 4.75 -12.46
N ILE A 355 9.84 4.44 -13.58
CA ILE A 355 8.62 3.62 -13.57
C ILE A 355 8.99 2.14 -13.33
N CYS A 356 8.30 1.51 -12.37
CA CYS A 356 8.56 0.14 -11.95
C CYS A 356 8.14 -0.91 -12.99
N PRO A 357 8.99 -1.87 -13.35
CA PRO A 357 8.64 -2.93 -14.31
C PRO A 357 7.55 -3.89 -13.81
N SER A 358 7.12 -3.81 -12.55
CA SER A 358 5.97 -4.60 -12.07
C SER A 358 4.63 -4.22 -12.73
N LEU A 359 4.58 -3.14 -13.52
CA LEU A 359 3.39 -2.75 -14.30
C LEU A 359 3.28 -3.50 -15.64
N THR A 360 4.19 -4.39 -15.97
CA THR A 360 4.14 -5.21 -17.19
C THR A 360 4.62 -6.64 -16.93
N GLU A 361 4.03 -7.60 -17.62
CA GLU A 361 4.52 -8.99 -17.69
C GLU A 361 5.53 -9.18 -18.83
N GLN A 362 5.70 -8.18 -19.70
CA GLN A 362 6.62 -8.23 -20.81
C GLN A 362 8.07 -8.08 -20.32
N ARG A 363 9.01 -8.71 -21.03
CA ARG A 363 10.43 -8.52 -20.79
C ARG A 363 10.80 -7.07 -21.15
N PRO A 364 11.31 -6.25 -20.20
CA PRO A 364 11.63 -4.86 -20.49
C PRO A 364 12.90 -4.74 -21.34
N ARG A 365 12.96 -3.71 -22.18
CA ARG A 365 14.20 -3.34 -22.88
C ARG A 365 15.10 -2.57 -21.91
N LEU A 366 16.39 -2.89 -21.90
CA LEU A 366 17.41 -2.16 -21.15
C LEU A 366 18.21 -1.29 -22.12
N GLU A 367 18.02 0.01 -21.99
CA GLU A 367 18.52 1.00 -22.96
C GLU A 367 19.32 2.11 -22.25
N ILE A 368 20.10 2.86 -23.04
CA ILE A 368 20.81 4.06 -22.60
C ILE A 368 20.49 5.21 -23.54
N HIS A 369 20.11 6.35 -22.99
CA HIS A 369 19.74 7.52 -23.78
C HIS A 369 20.18 8.80 -23.08
N PRO A 370 20.49 9.84 -23.84
CA PRO A 370 20.79 11.16 -23.31
C PRO A 370 19.65 11.68 -22.41
N LEU A 371 20.03 12.32 -21.34
CA LEU A 371 19.11 13.02 -20.45
C LEU A 371 19.74 14.37 -20.05
N GLY A 372 19.15 15.47 -20.52
CA GLY A 372 19.63 16.82 -20.28
C GLY A 372 19.37 17.38 -18.86
N ILE A 373 19.03 16.51 -17.90
CA ILE A 373 18.74 16.88 -16.52
C ILE A 373 19.85 16.37 -15.62
N GLY A 374 20.27 17.19 -14.64
CA GLY A 374 21.26 16.82 -13.64
C GLY A 374 22.73 16.93 -14.08
N ASP A 375 23.00 17.25 -15.34
CA ASP A 375 24.36 17.43 -15.93
C ASP A 375 25.28 16.24 -15.59
N ARG A 376 24.83 15.02 -15.95
CA ARG A 376 25.52 13.76 -15.70
C ARG A 376 25.65 12.94 -16.99
N GLU A 377 26.39 11.82 -16.90
CA GLU A 377 26.47 10.83 -17.98
C GLU A 377 25.09 10.27 -18.30
N ASP A 378 24.88 9.79 -19.52
CA ASP A 378 23.62 9.19 -19.96
C ASP A 378 23.24 8.02 -19.05
N PRO A 379 22.06 8.01 -18.44
CA PRO A 379 21.65 6.97 -17.51
C PRO A 379 21.08 5.75 -18.25
N VAL A 380 21.37 4.57 -17.73
CA VAL A 380 20.72 3.33 -18.14
C VAL A 380 19.33 3.22 -17.50
N ARG A 381 18.38 2.64 -18.24
CA ARG A 381 16.98 2.50 -17.81
C ARG A 381 16.26 1.33 -18.47
N LEU A 382 15.21 0.84 -17.81
CA LEU A 382 14.24 -0.06 -18.41
C LEU A 382 13.18 0.75 -19.17
N VAL A 383 12.85 0.29 -20.37
CA VAL A 383 11.86 0.92 -21.27
C VAL A 383 10.79 -0.13 -21.60
N PHE A 384 9.53 0.20 -21.32
CA PHE A 384 8.36 -0.65 -21.55
C PHE A 384 7.08 0.17 -21.55
N ASP A 385 5.99 -0.40 -22.05
CA ASP A 385 4.64 0.06 -21.84
C ASP A 385 3.99 -0.75 -20.72
N ALA A 386 3.21 -0.10 -19.84
CA ALA A 386 2.40 -0.80 -18.85
C ALA A 386 1.33 -1.66 -19.55
N ASP A 387 1.00 -2.81 -18.95
CA ASP A 387 -0.03 -3.69 -19.46
C ASP A 387 -1.41 -3.04 -19.37
N ARG A 388 -2.29 -3.39 -20.31
CA ARG A 388 -3.66 -2.86 -20.38
C ARG A 388 -4.53 -3.49 -19.31
N GLY A 389 -5.51 -2.73 -18.83
CA GLY A 389 -6.51 -3.19 -17.87
C GLY A 389 -6.86 -2.15 -16.82
N PRO A 390 -7.65 -2.56 -15.81
CA PRO A 390 -8.08 -1.67 -14.74
C PRO A 390 -6.90 -1.29 -13.84
N GLY A 391 -6.97 -0.07 -13.30
CA GLY A 391 -5.99 0.42 -12.33
C GLY A 391 -6.58 1.53 -11.46
N VAL A 392 -5.80 1.92 -10.48
CA VAL A 392 -6.09 3.08 -9.63
C VAL A 392 -4.85 3.96 -9.58
N VAL A 393 -5.04 5.27 -9.76
CA VAL A 393 -4.00 6.27 -9.55
C VAL A 393 -4.28 6.98 -8.23
N VAL A 394 -3.28 7.08 -7.35
CA VAL A 394 -3.43 7.61 -6.00
C VAL A 394 -2.34 8.65 -5.72
N ALA A 395 -2.69 9.76 -5.09
CA ALA A 395 -1.74 10.75 -4.57
C ALA A 395 -1.90 10.94 -3.06
N LEU A 396 -0.79 11.16 -2.36
CA LEU A 396 -0.75 11.56 -0.96
C LEU A 396 -0.21 12.99 -0.86
N SER A 397 -1.09 13.92 -0.50
CA SER A 397 -0.76 15.35 -0.39
C SER A 397 -0.76 15.81 1.07
N ASP A 398 0.22 16.62 1.45
CA ASP A 398 0.20 17.37 2.70
C ASP A 398 -0.68 18.63 2.52
N MET A 399 -1.76 18.70 3.29
CA MET A 399 -2.74 19.78 3.24
C MET A 399 -2.63 20.70 4.47
N ARG A 400 -1.44 20.76 5.10
CA ARG A 400 -1.12 21.57 6.27
C ARG A 400 -1.70 21.06 7.60
N ASP A 401 -3.00 20.79 7.66
CA ASP A 401 -3.70 20.31 8.88
C ASP A 401 -3.99 18.80 8.83
N ARG A 402 -3.73 18.18 7.69
CA ARG A 402 -3.96 16.75 7.44
C ARG A 402 -3.19 16.27 6.22
N PHE A 403 -2.99 14.98 6.12
CA PHE A 403 -2.69 14.32 4.86
C PHE A 403 -3.99 13.96 4.13
N ARG A 404 -3.98 14.07 2.80
CA ARG A 404 -5.10 13.73 1.92
C ARG A 404 -4.66 12.67 0.93
N LEU A 405 -5.41 11.56 0.89
CA LEU A 405 -5.38 10.63 -0.23
C LEU A 405 -6.40 11.11 -1.27
N THR A 406 -5.97 11.15 -2.52
CA THR A 406 -6.85 11.36 -3.68
C THR A 406 -6.67 10.17 -4.61
N ALA A 407 -7.75 9.49 -4.96
CA ALA A 407 -7.72 8.31 -5.80
C ALA A 407 -8.64 8.48 -7.01
N ASN A 408 -8.23 7.92 -8.14
CA ASN A 408 -9.05 7.85 -9.35
C ASN A 408 -8.93 6.46 -9.98
N VAL A 409 -10.08 5.84 -10.26
CA VAL A 409 -10.15 4.60 -11.04
C VAL A 409 -9.84 4.93 -12.49
N VAL A 410 -9.00 4.12 -13.10
CA VAL A 410 -8.54 4.33 -14.47
C VAL A 410 -8.60 3.05 -15.29
N GLU A 411 -8.65 3.18 -16.63
CA GLU A 411 -8.46 2.08 -17.56
C GLU A 411 -7.16 2.32 -18.34
N ILE A 412 -6.17 1.45 -18.19
CA ILE A 412 -4.90 1.51 -18.92
C ILE A 412 -5.13 0.97 -20.32
N VAL A 413 -4.90 1.82 -21.35
CA VAL A 413 -5.27 1.53 -22.73
C VAL A 413 -4.10 1.41 -23.70
N GLY A 414 -2.97 1.96 -23.39
CA GLY A 414 -1.81 2.05 -24.27
C GLY A 414 -1.87 3.20 -25.28
N PRO A 415 -0.74 3.53 -25.91
CA PRO A 415 -0.64 4.59 -26.92
C PRO A 415 -1.33 4.21 -28.23
N ASP A 416 -1.76 5.22 -29.02
CA ASP A 416 -2.37 5.02 -30.35
C ASP A 416 -1.35 4.67 -31.44
N ALA A 417 -0.07 4.89 -31.18
CA ALA A 417 1.06 4.56 -32.08
C ALA A 417 2.31 4.27 -31.28
N GLU A 418 3.30 3.66 -31.92
CA GLU A 418 4.63 3.49 -31.34
C GLU A 418 5.25 4.84 -30.99
N LEU A 419 6.02 4.89 -29.90
CA LEU A 419 6.67 6.07 -29.35
C LEU A 419 8.21 5.95 -29.42
N PRO A 420 8.83 5.82 -30.63
CA PRO A 420 10.25 5.52 -30.76
C PRO A 420 11.17 6.64 -30.27
N LYS A 421 10.62 7.86 -30.06
CA LYS A 421 11.38 9.03 -29.57
C LYS A 421 11.14 9.32 -28.10
N LEU A 422 10.38 8.48 -27.40
CA LEU A 422 10.12 8.59 -25.97
C LEU A 422 10.70 7.36 -25.25
N PRO A 423 12.01 7.31 -24.99
CA PRO A 423 12.69 6.13 -24.44
C PRO A 423 12.58 6.06 -22.93
N VAL A 424 11.35 6.01 -22.42
CA VAL A 424 11.04 5.87 -21.00
C VAL A 424 9.95 4.83 -20.80
N ALA A 425 9.93 4.18 -19.65
CA ALA A 425 8.81 3.37 -19.22
C ALA A 425 7.58 4.26 -18.99
N ARG A 426 6.39 3.81 -19.39
CA ARG A 426 5.19 4.64 -19.43
C ARG A 426 3.90 3.84 -19.32
N ALA A 427 2.82 4.54 -18.99
CA ALA A 427 1.44 4.06 -19.09
C ALA A 427 0.58 5.10 -19.84
N VAL A 428 -0.45 4.63 -20.51
CA VAL A 428 -1.49 5.51 -21.08
C VAL A 428 -2.83 5.06 -20.56
N TRP A 429 -3.61 5.97 -19.99
CA TRP A 429 -4.88 5.59 -19.37
C TRP A 429 -6.00 6.58 -19.61
N GLN A 430 -7.22 6.09 -19.48
CA GLN A 430 -8.45 6.87 -19.47
C GLN A 430 -8.98 6.95 -18.04
N PRO A 431 -9.05 8.14 -17.43
CA PRO A 431 -9.61 8.30 -16.09
C PRO A 431 -11.13 8.15 -16.08
N GLN A 432 -11.68 7.63 -14.99
CA GLN A 432 -13.11 7.42 -14.81
C GLN A 432 -13.69 8.47 -13.85
N PRO A 433 -14.94 8.94 -14.05
CA PRO A 433 -15.90 8.56 -15.10
C PRO A 433 -15.61 9.21 -16.47
N SER A 434 -14.80 10.25 -16.52
CA SER A 434 -14.33 10.93 -17.74
C SER A 434 -13.07 11.73 -17.46
N PHE A 435 -12.30 12.04 -18.50
CA PHE A 435 -11.11 12.88 -18.40
C PHE A 435 -11.42 14.23 -17.74
N ALA A 436 -12.44 14.94 -18.26
CA ALA A 436 -12.76 16.30 -17.76
C ALA A 436 -13.15 16.31 -16.28
N THR A 437 -14.03 15.39 -15.86
CA THR A 437 -14.45 15.29 -14.46
C THR A 437 -13.29 14.93 -13.56
N SER A 438 -12.49 13.95 -13.94
CA SER A 438 -11.37 13.47 -13.11
C SER A 438 -10.27 14.52 -12.99
N ALA A 439 -9.88 15.17 -14.09
CA ALA A 439 -8.86 16.22 -14.06
C ALA A 439 -9.33 17.42 -13.24
N GLU A 440 -10.59 17.86 -13.39
CA GLU A 440 -11.15 18.94 -12.58
C GLU A 440 -11.14 18.58 -11.08
N CYS A 441 -11.63 17.40 -10.71
CA CYS A 441 -11.64 16.94 -9.32
C CYS A 441 -10.22 16.83 -8.74
N TRP A 442 -9.26 16.35 -9.54
CA TRP A 442 -7.86 16.23 -9.14
C TRP A 442 -7.26 17.59 -8.80
N LEU A 443 -7.45 18.58 -9.69
CA LEU A 443 -6.99 19.96 -9.50
C LEU A 443 -7.67 20.65 -8.29
N VAL A 444 -8.98 20.48 -8.13
CA VAL A 444 -9.74 21.04 -6.99
C VAL A 444 -9.33 20.39 -5.67
N ALA A 445 -9.04 19.08 -5.68
CA ALA A 445 -8.54 18.37 -4.50
C ALA A 445 -7.12 18.82 -4.11
N GLY A 446 -6.36 19.46 -5.00
CA GLY A 446 -4.95 19.77 -4.78
C GLY A 446 -4.07 18.54 -4.73
N ALA A 447 -4.42 17.54 -5.54
CA ALA A 447 -3.62 16.32 -5.63
C ALA A 447 -2.32 16.56 -6.39
N ALA A 448 -1.26 15.90 -5.97
CA ALA A 448 0.07 16.02 -6.56
C ALA A 448 0.12 15.44 -7.98
N HIS A 449 1.10 15.89 -8.78
CA HIS A 449 1.46 15.23 -10.03
C HIS A 449 2.28 13.96 -9.81
N HIS A 450 3.01 13.83 -8.70
CA HIS A 450 3.56 12.57 -8.26
C HIS A 450 2.46 11.69 -7.68
N THR A 451 2.27 10.54 -8.30
CA THR A 451 1.21 9.60 -7.95
C THR A 451 1.77 8.18 -7.82
N VAL A 452 0.92 7.28 -7.36
CA VAL A 452 1.16 5.84 -7.42
C VAL A 452 0.09 5.23 -8.32
N MET A 453 0.51 4.61 -9.40
CA MET A 453 -0.36 3.75 -10.20
C MET A 453 -0.28 2.32 -9.64
N THR A 454 -1.43 1.70 -9.40
CA THR A 454 -1.52 0.29 -9.02
C THR A 454 -2.54 -0.44 -9.87
N THR A 455 -2.17 -1.64 -10.32
CA THR A 455 -3.03 -2.60 -11.00
C THR A 455 -3.43 -3.77 -10.11
N GLN A 456 -2.96 -3.77 -8.83
CA GLN A 456 -3.20 -4.82 -7.84
C GLN A 456 -4.34 -4.47 -6.88
N LEU A 457 -4.48 -3.19 -6.55
CA LEU A 457 -5.42 -2.71 -5.54
C LEU A 457 -6.62 -2.05 -6.21
N ASP A 458 -7.79 -2.32 -5.66
CA ASP A 458 -9.00 -1.61 -5.98
C ASP A 458 -9.19 -0.34 -5.11
N VAL A 459 -10.15 0.47 -5.47
CA VAL A 459 -10.43 1.71 -4.75
C VAL A 459 -10.94 1.44 -3.33
N GLU A 460 -11.65 0.33 -3.09
CA GLU A 460 -12.13 -0.05 -1.76
C GLU A 460 -10.96 -0.28 -0.80
N THR A 461 -9.91 -0.99 -1.25
CA THR A 461 -8.70 -1.22 -0.45
C THR A 461 -7.92 0.07 -0.16
N ILE A 462 -7.97 1.04 -1.08
CA ILE A 462 -7.34 2.36 -0.87
C ILE A 462 -8.16 3.22 0.11
N GLU A 463 -9.47 3.11 0.10
CA GLU A 463 -10.37 3.83 1.02
C GLU A 463 -10.31 3.28 2.46
N ASP A 464 -10.10 1.94 2.61
CA ASP A 464 -9.94 1.26 3.90
C ASP A 464 -8.69 1.71 4.64
#